data_765fb64f982ef4148675b6cf6019cfda
#
_entry.id   765fb64f982ef4148675b6cf6019cfda
#
_cell.length_a   1.000
_cell.length_b   1.000
_cell.length_c   1.000
_cell.angle_alpha   90.00
_cell.angle_beta   90.00
_cell.angle_gamma   90.00
#
_symmetry.space_group_name_H-M   'P 1'
#
loop_
_entity.id
_entity.type
_entity.pdbx_description
1 polymer ?
#
loop_
_entity_poly.entity_id
_entity_poly.type
_entity_poly.pdbx_seq_one_letter_code
_entity_poly.pdbx_strand_id
1 'polypeptide(L)'
;MNQDYSKFGEKFTRYSGITQLMDDLGKANHSDDENIIMLGGGNPALIPEAHDIFVSELKALIDNNEVDQMLSRYDGPKGSEVFIQALVEMFNTNYSWRLDESNIAITNGSQASFFTLFNLFAGEMPDGSKRKVLLPIAPEYIGYADQGLSADMFVSVKPKIHELDDQQFKYQIDFDKLEQTLKQEDIGIICISRPTNPTGNVITDDELAQLDNIAQANNIPLIVDNAYGQPFPGAIYTDATLSWNDNTILCLSLSKLGLPGVRTGIVIANHATIEAMSRVSGILTLAPSSVGPALVTRLVKSQEIMRLANDVIKPFYQNKATIAQQIFYDVFGGTSAKLHKLEGAFFMWIWFPDLQITSEELYQNLKAKGVYIIPGHNFFIGMDDSWPHQHQCIRINYAKD
;
A
#
# COMPACT_ATOMS: atom_id res chain seq x y z
N MET A 1 31.78 -9.76 16.29
CA MET A 1 31.26 -9.55 17.66
C MET A 1 29.81 -9.94 17.63
N ASN A 2 29.38 -10.98 18.35
CA ASN A 2 27.97 -11.24 18.59
C ASN A 2 27.47 -10.11 19.49
N GLN A 3 26.63 -9.23 18.99
CA GLN A 3 25.96 -8.22 19.79
C GLN A 3 24.66 -8.84 20.31
N ASP A 4 24.46 -8.82 21.63
CA ASP A 4 23.19 -9.21 22.22
C ASP A 4 22.21 -8.05 22.08
N TYR A 5 21.19 -8.23 21.23
CA TYR A 5 20.14 -7.26 21.04
C TYR A 5 19.00 -7.47 22.05
N SER A 6 18.23 -6.40 22.32
CA SER A 6 16.93 -6.53 22.98
C SER A 6 15.96 -7.34 22.12
N LYS A 7 14.82 -7.80 22.71
CA LYS A 7 13.75 -8.47 21.94
C LYS A 7 13.29 -7.67 20.72
N PHE A 8 13.23 -6.35 20.85
CA PHE A 8 12.93 -5.43 19.73
C PHE A 8 14.04 -5.53 18.67
N GLY A 9 15.31 -5.41 19.08
CA GLY A 9 16.44 -5.48 18.18
C GLY A 9 16.51 -6.82 17.45
N GLU A 10 16.36 -7.94 18.16
CA GLU A 10 16.32 -9.27 17.54
C GLU A 10 15.22 -9.41 16.49
N LYS A 11 14.03 -8.85 16.75
CA LYS A 11 12.91 -8.92 15.81
C LYS A 11 13.16 -8.08 14.57
N PHE A 12 13.54 -6.82 14.74
CA PHE A 12 13.61 -5.84 13.64
C PHE A 12 14.93 -5.88 12.85
N THR A 13 15.92 -6.66 13.30
CA THR A 13 17.17 -6.89 12.55
C THR A 13 17.18 -8.21 11.79
N ARG A 14 16.12 -9.02 11.88
CA ARG A 14 16.00 -10.25 11.08
C ARG A 14 15.88 -9.91 9.61
N TYR A 15 16.52 -10.72 8.79
CA TYR A 15 16.36 -10.64 7.34
C TYR A 15 14.96 -11.13 6.96
N SER A 16 14.18 -10.29 6.33
CA SER A 16 12.79 -10.54 5.97
C SER A 16 12.54 -10.38 4.48
N GLY A 17 11.38 -10.82 3.99
CA GLY A 17 11.02 -10.69 2.58
C GLY A 17 11.07 -9.24 2.08
N ILE A 18 10.65 -8.26 2.90
CA ILE A 18 10.72 -6.84 2.52
C ILE A 18 12.16 -6.32 2.50
N THR A 19 13.04 -6.75 3.43
CA THR A 19 14.45 -6.36 3.42
C THR A 19 15.18 -6.97 2.24
N GLN A 20 14.91 -8.23 1.91
CA GLN A 20 15.44 -8.88 0.71
C GLN A 20 15.04 -8.12 -0.57
N LEU A 21 13.77 -7.76 -0.68
CA LEU A 21 13.27 -6.98 -1.81
C LEU A 21 13.99 -5.63 -1.92
N MET A 22 14.16 -4.91 -0.81
CA MET A 22 14.83 -3.61 -0.80
C MET A 22 16.32 -3.72 -1.12
N ASP A 23 17.00 -4.77 -0.66
CA ASP A 23 18.40 -5.04 -1.00
C ASP A 23 18.58 -5.36 -2.50
N ASP A 24 17.68 -6.18 -3.06
CA ASP A 24 17.71 -6.52 -4.47
C ASP A 24 17.39 -5.29 -5.36
N LEU A 25 16.42 -4.45 -4.94
CA LEU A 25 16.15 -3.16 -5.58
C LEU A 25 17.33 -2.20 -5.52
N GLY A 26 17.99 -2.11 -4.36
CA GLY A 26 19.17 -1.28 -4.17
C GLY A 26 20.30 -1.69 -5.12
N LYS A 27 20.59 -2.98 -5.19
CA LYS A 27 21.63 -3.55 -6.08
C LYS A 27 21.32 -3.28 -7.55
N ALA A 28 20.08 -3.54 -7.97
CA ALA A 28 19.68 -3.36 -9.38
C ALA A 28 19.66 -1.89 -9.80
N ASN A 29 19.24 -0.98 -8.93
CA ASN A 29 19.24 0.47 -9.24
C ASN A 29 20.64 1.09 -9.33
N HIS A 30 21.65 0.44 -8.75
CA HIS A 30 23.05 0.90 -8.78
C HIS A 30 23.94 0.04 -9.69
N SER A 31 23.36 -0.91 -10.41
CA SER A 31 24.08 -1.74 -11.38
C SER A 31 24.10 -1.06 -12.72
N ASP A 32 25.30 -0.92 -13.30
CA ASP A 32 25.51 -0.50 -14.69
C ASP A 32 25.31 -1.66 -15.67
N ASP A 33 24.82 -2.83 -15.20
CA ASP A 33 24.58 -3.99 -16.04
C ASP A 33 23.25 -3.84 -16.78
N GLU A 34 23.34 -3.52 -18.05
CA GLU A 34 22.19 -3.37 -18.98
C GLU A 34 21.37 -4.67 -19.16
N ASN A 35 21.88 -5.82 -18.70
CA ASN A 35 21.16 -7.09 -18.78
C ASN A 35 20.20 -7.35 -17.60
N ILE A 36 20.14 -6.45 -16.61
CA ILE A 36 19.23 -6.61 -15.49
C ILE A 36 17.81 -6.19 -15.87
N ILE A 37 16.87 -7.14 -15.77
CA ILE A 37 15.44 -6.93 -15.95
C ILE A 37 14.77 -6.86 -14.59
N MET A 38 14.46 -5.64 -14.12
CA MET A 38 13.86 -5.42 -12.80
C MET A 38 12.33 -5.33 -12.88
N LEU A 39 11.66 -6.46 -12.69
CA LEU A 39 10.20 -6.58 -12.65
C LEU A 39 9.65 -6.72 -11.21
N GLY A 40 10.52 -6.82 -10.20
CA GLY A 40 10.13 -7.02 -8.81
C GLY A 40 9.85 -5.74 -8.03
N GLY A 41 10.32 -4.59 -8.50
CA GLY A 41 10.24 -3.32 -7.77
C GLY A 41 8.83 -2.82 -7.53
N GLY A 42 8.68 -1.92 -6.56
CA GLY A 42 7.43 -1.22 -6.25
C GLY A 42 7.45 0.27 -6.63
N ASN A 43 8.47 0.73 -7.36
CA ASN A 43 8.57 2.12 -7.77
C ASN A 43 7.56 2.46 -8.86
N PRO A 44 6.94 3.66 -8.80
CA PRO A 44 6.15 4.19 -9.90
C PRO A 44 7.04 4.51 -11.11
N ALA A 45 6.43 4.63 -12.28
CA ALA A 45 7.08 5.18 -13.47
C ALA A 45 7.43 6.67 -13.28
N LEU A 46 8.45 7.11 -13.99
CA LEU A 46 8.67 8.54 -14.22
C LEU A 46 7.76 8.97 -15.37
N ILE A 47 6.60 9.55 -15.05
CA ILE A 47 5.67 10.08 -16.06
C ILE A 47 6.08 11.51 -16.37
N PRO A 48 6.53 11.83 -17.62
CA PRO A 48 7.13 13.12 -17.92
C PRO A 48 6.27 14.32 -17.55
N GLU A 49 4.98 14.33 -17.92
CA GLU A 49 4.06 15.43 -17.61
C GLU A 49 3.90 15.63 -16.09
N ALA A 50 3.76 14.55 -15.32
CA ALA A 50 3.68 14.62 -13.85
C ALA A 50 4.99 15.15 -13.25
N HIS A 51 6.12 14.69 -13.76
CA HIS A 51 7.44 15.13 -13.31
C HIS A 51 7.66 16.62 -13.56
N ASP A 52 7.29 17.12 -14.73
CA ASP A 52 7.43 18.53 -15.11
C ASP A 52 6.59 19.44 -14.18
N ILE A 53 5.38 18.99 -13.81
CA ILE A 53 4.53 19.70 -12.83
C ILE A 53 5.25 19.77 -11.48
N PHE A 54 5.79 18.67 -10.96
CA PHE A 54 6.48 18.67 -9.66
C PHE A 54 7.75 19.53 -9.69
N VAL A 55 8.51 19.49 -10.78
CA VAL A 55 9.69 20.38 -10.96
C VAL A 55 9.29 21.84 -11.02
N SER A 56 8.16 22.16 -11.66
CA SER A 56 7.62 23.52 -11.70
C SER A 56 7.22 24.02 -10.32
N GLU A 57 6.55 23.15 -9.53
CA GLU A 57 6.19 23.48 -8.14
C GLU A 57 7.42 23.70 -7.25
N LEU A 58 8.47 22.89 -7.42
CA LEU A 58 9.73 23.08 -6.69
C LEU A 58 10.39 24.41 -7.04
N LYS A 59 10.42 24.78 -8.32
CA LYS A 59 10.93 26.08 -8.76
C LYS A 59 10.12 27.24 -8.17
N ALA A 60 8.80 27.13 -8.18
CA ALA A 60 7.93 28.14 -7.60
C ALA A 60 8.14 28.31 -6.08
N LEU A 61 8.44 27.24 -5.33
CA LEU A 61 8.82 27.34 -3.92
C LEU A 61 10.11 28.15 -3.73
N ILE A 62 11.09 27.97 -4.62
CA ILE A 62 12.35 28.71 -4.59
C ILE A 62 12.09 30.19 -4.91
N ASP A 63 11.40 30.51 -6.01
CA ASP A 63 11.15 31.85 -6.50
C ASP A 63 10.31 32.68 -5.51
N ASN A 64 9.44 32.06 -4.76
CA ASN A 64 8.60 32.71 -3.75
C ASN A 64 9.23 32.77 -2.35
N ASN A 65 10.47 32.32 -2.17
CA ASN A 65 11.18 32.23 -0.88
C ASN A 65 10.45 31.35 0.17
N GLU A 66 9.67 30.33 -0.28
CA GLU A 66 8.97 29.39 0.60
C GLU A 66 9.88 28.23 1.05
N VAL A 67 11.02 28.04 0.39
CA VAL A 67 12.02 26.99 0.69
C VAL A 67 12.57 27.15 2.10
N ASP A 68 12.78 28.36 2.58
CA ASP A 68 13.31 28.62 3.93
C ASP A 68 12.39 28.06 5.01
N GLN A 69 11.08 28.21 4.85
CA GLN A 69 10.11 27.64 5.78
C GLN A 69 10.12 26.10 5.71
N MET A 70 10.15 25.55 4.49
CA MET A 70 10.16 24.10 4.26
C MET A 70 11.40 23.42 4.85
N LEU A 71 12.58 24.04 4.79
CA LEU A 71 13.85 23.44 5.21
C LEU A 71 14.26 23.77 6.65
N SER A 72 13.84 24.93 7.20
CA SER A 72 14.43 25.48 8.43
C SER A 72 13.50 25.40 9.64
N ARG A 73 12.28 24.91 9.47
CA ARG A 73 11.29 24.85 10.55
C ARG A 73 10.66 23.47 10.68
N TYR A 74 10.45 23.04 11.92
CA TYR A 74 9.61 21.89 12.18
C TYR A 74 8.14 22.28 12.11
N ASP A 75 7.35 21.48 11.46
CA ASP A 75 5.89 21.45 11.66
C ASP A 75 5.55 20.81 13.00
N GLY A 76 4.28 20.84 13.40
CA GLY A 76 3.81 20.07 14.56
C GLY A 76 3.86 18.54 14.31
N PRO A 77 3.70 17.72 15.36
CA PRO A 77 3.73 16.26 15.22
C PRO A 77 2.66 15.69 14.26
N LYS A 78 1.59 16.45 14.03
CA LYS A 78 0.52 16.11 13.08
C LYS A 78 0.89 16.45 11.63
N GLY A 79 1.93 17.25 11.40
CA GLY A 79 2.40 17.72 10.11
C GLY A 79 1.95 19.13 9.76
N SER A 80 2.18 19.53 8.51
CA SER A 80 1.91 20.86 7.99
C SER A 80 0.43 21.24 8.06
N GLU A 81 0.09 22.24 8.86
CA GLU A 81 -1.28 22.73 9.03
C GLU A 81 -1.86 23.25 7.70
N VAL A 82 -1.07 23.96 6.91
CA VAL A 82 -1.48 24.51 5.62
C VAL A 82 -1.84 23.41 4.62
N PHE A 83 -1.10 22.30 4.65
CA PHE A 83 -1.38 21.14 3.81
C PHE A 83 -2.61 20.39 4.32
N ILE A 84 -2.74 20.21 5.63
CA ILE A 84 -3.92 19.57 6.25
C ILE A 84 -5.18 20.34 5.91
N GLN A 85 -5.20 21.68 6.03
CA GLN A 85 -6.34 22.52 5.64
C GLN A 85 -6.70 22.36 4.16
N ALA A 86 -5.69 22.34 3.27
CA ALA A 86 -5.92 22.11 1.85
C ALA A 86 -6.55 20.75 1.56
N LEU A 87 -6.12 19.69 2.27
CA LEU A 87 -6.73 18.36 2.15
C LEU A 87 -8.18 18.35 2.67
N VAL A 88 -8.45 18.96 3.83
CA VAL A 88 -9.81 19.09 4.38
C VAL A 88 -10.75 19.74 3.36
N GLU A 89 -10.33 20.86 2.79
CA GLU A 89 -11.11 21.59 1.76
C GLU A 89 -11.35 20.72 0.52
N MET A 90 -10.30 20.08 0.00
CA MET A 90 -10.39 19.20 -1.16
C MET A 90 -11.36 18.03 -0.93
N PHE A 91 -11.24 17.33 0.20
CA PHE A 91 -12.09 16.18 0.49
C PHE A 91 -13.56 16.59 0.74
N ASN A 92 -13.80 17.63 1.52
CA ASN A 92 -15.15 18.11 1.79
C ASN A 92 -15.85 18.62 0.52
N THR A 93 -15.12 19.23 -0.40
CA THR A 93 -15.67 19.71 -1.69
C THR A 93 -16.05 18.56 -2.61
N ASN A 94 -15.23 17.51 -2.70
CA ASN A 94 -15.40 16.49 -3.73
C ASN A 94 -16.16 15.24 -3.24
N TYR A 95 -16.21 14.98 -1.93
CA TYR A 95 -16.78 13.74 -1.38
C TYR A 95 -17.92 13.96 -0.38
N SER A 96 -18.37 15.20 -0.20
CA SER A 96 -19.43 15.56 0.77
C SER A 96 -19.14 15.08 2.20
N TRP A 97 -17.85 14.93 2.57
CA TRP A 97 -17.44 14.58 3.92
C TRP A 97 -17.49 15.82 4.83
N ARG A 98 -17.42 15.60 6.12
CA ARG A 98 -17.42 16.69 7.12
C ARG A 98 -16.15 16.59 7.97
N LEU A 99 -15.01 16.63 7.29
CA LEU A 99 -13.70 16.61 7.93
C LEU A 99 -13.34 17.99 8.50
N ASP A 100 -12.57 17.98 9.57
CA ASP A 100 -11.79 19.12 10.04
C ASP A 100 -10.31 18.73 10.19
N GLU A 101 -9.46 19.67 10.61
CA GLU A 101 -8.02 19.45 10.74
C GLU A 101 -7.65 18.39 11.79
N SER A 102 -8.60 18.01 12.66
CA SER A 102 -8.41 16.95 13.65
C SER A 102 -8.63 15.55 13.07
N ASN A 103 -9.14 15.46 11.84
CA ASN A 103 -9.31 14.20 11.13
C ASN A 103 -8.08 13.79 10.32
N ILE A 104 -7.05 14.63 10.16
CA ILE A 104 -5.93 14.36 9.25
C ILE A 104 -4.59 14.43 9.98
N ALA A 105 -3.74 13.45 9.74
CA ALA A 105 -2.32 13.47 10.12
C ALA A 105 -1.42 13.12 8.94
N ILE A 106 -0.28 13.79 8.88
CA ILE A 106 0.79 13.50 7.92
C ILE A 106 1.82 12.58 8.60
N THR A 107 2.44 11.70 7.82
CA THR A 107 3.43 10.74 8.31
C THR A 107 4.64 10.68 7.37
N ASN A 108 5.72 10.05 7.82
CA ASN A 108 6.92 9.81 7.00
C ASN A 108 6.72 8.63 6.01
N GLY A 109 5.65 8.70 5.22
CA GLY A 109 5.18 7.69 4.28
C GLY A 109 4.21 6.70 4.95
N SER A 110 3.38 6.03 4.14
CA SER A 110 2.36 5.07 4.62
C SER A 110 2.95 3.94 5.45
N GLN A 111 4.22 3.55 5.22
CA GLN A 111 4.89 2.54 6.03
C GLN A 111 4.95 2.94 7.52
N ALA A 112 5.24 4.22 7.80
CA ALA A 112 5.20 4.75 9.17
C ALA A 112 3.76 4.81 9.72
N SER A 113 2.77 5.06 8.85
CA SER A 113 1.35 5.02 9.24
C SER A 113 0.95 3.63 9.71
N PHE A 114 1.27 2.59 8.94
CA PHE A 114 0.93 1.21 9.27
C PHE A 114 1.65 0.72 10.52
N PHE A 115 2.96 1.02 10.66
CA PHE A 115 3.68 0.71 11.89
C PHE A 115 2.97 1.30 13.12
N THR A 116 2.58 2.56 13.04
CA THR A 116 1.89 3.23 14.14
C THR A 116 0.50 2.63 14.40
N LEU A 117 -0.33 2.50 13.35
CA LEU A 117 -1.71 2.02 13.47
C LEU A 117 -1.78 0.58 13.96
N PHE A 118 -1.00 -0.33 13.40
CA PHE A 118 -1.02 -1.73 13.82
C PHE A 118 -0.64 -1.87 15.30
N ASN A 119 0.38 -1.13 15.76
CA ASN A 119 0.82 -1.20 17.16
C ASN A 119 -0.02 -0.34 18.14
N LEU A 120 -0.88 0.56 17.65
CA LEU A 120 -1.89 1.24 18.47
C LEU A 120 -3.07 0.31 18.80
N PHE A 121 -3.47 -0.54 17.88
CA PHE A 121 -4.71 -1.32 17.98
C PHE A 121 -4.48 -2.82 18.21
N ALA A 122 -3.29 -3.34 17.92
CA ALA A 122 -2.97 -4.76 18.05
C ALA A 122 -1.66 -4.98 18.84
N GLY A 123 -1.40 -6.23 19.20
CA GLY A 123 -0.28 -6.62 20.05
C GLY A 123 -0.71 -6.94 21.48
N GLU A 124 0.22 -6.82 22.44
CA GLU A 124 -0.06 -7.04 23.85
C GLU A 124 -0.85 -5.86 24.42
N MET A 125 -2.01 -6.15 25.01
CA MET A 125 -2.91 -5.16 25.60
C MET A 125 -2.62 -4.95 27.08
N PRO A 126 -3.04 -3.80 27.69
CA PRO A 126 -2.79 -3.52 29.12
C PRO A 126 -3.37 -4.56 30.08
N ASP A 127 -4.41 -5.29 29.68
CA ASP A 127 -5.03 -6.36 30.47
C ASP A 127 -4.33 -7.72 30.32
N GLY A 128 -3.25 -7.79 29.52
CA GLY A 128 -2.50 -9.00 29.22
C GLY A 128 -3.06 -9.83 28.07
N SER A 129 -4.18 -9.47 27.48
CA SER A 129 -4.68 -10.09 26.25
C SER A 129 -3.80 -9.73 25.05
N LYS A 130 -3.98 -10.44 23.93
CA LYS A 130 -3.29 -10.15 22.67
C LYS A 130 -4.32 -9.97 21.58
N ARG A 131 -4.20 -8.84 20.86
CA ARG A 131 -5.04 -8.57 19.70
C ARG A 131 -4.26 -8.67 18.42
N LYS A 132 -4.90 -9.14 17.36
CA LYS A 132 -4.31 -9.30 16.03
C LYS A 132 -4.80 -8.23 15.04
N VAL A 133 -4.00 -8.02 14.02
CA VAL A 133 -4.39 -7.35 12.77
C VAL A 133 -5.02 -8.41 11.87
N LEU A 134 -6.26 -8.19 11.45
CA LEU A 134 -6.96 -9.08 10.53
C LEU A 134 -6.86 -8.54 9.10
N LEU A 135 -6.34 -9.36 8.19
CA LEU A 135 -6.37 -9.13 6.76
C LEU A 135 -7.56 -9.94 6.18
N PRO A 136 -8.65 -9.28 5.76
CA PRO A 136 -9.90 -9.95 5.38
C PRO A 136 -9.79 -10.73 4.07
N ILE A 137 -8.69 -10.56 3.37
CA ILE A 137 -8.35 -11.24 2.11
C ILE A 137 -6.83 -11.35 2.02
N ALA A 138 -6.34 -12.48 1.51
CA ALA A 138 -4.94 -12.63 1.12
C ALA A 138 -4.85 -12.94 -0.39
N PRO A 139 -3.78 -12.55 -1.09
CA PRO A 139 -2.56 -11.91 -0.58
C PRO A 139 -2.72 -10.41 -0.31
N GLU A 140 -1.85 -9.87 0.55
CA GLU A 140 -1.77 -8.45 0.91
C GLU A 140 -0.33 -7.93 0.90
N TYR A 141 -0.15 -6.63 1.11
CA TYR A 141 1.14 -5.95 0.95
C TYR A 141 2.23 -6.53 1.87
N ILE A 142 3.30 -7.04 1.27
CA ILE A 142 4.45 -7.64 1.97
C ILE A 142 5.03 -6.75 3.07
N GLY A 143 4.93 -5.43 2.93
CA GLY A 143 5.42 -4.47 3.91
C GLY A 143 4.67 -4.45 5.23
N TYR A 144 3.53 -5.14 5.37
CA TYR A 144 2.83 -5.28 6.65
C TYR A 144 3.47 -6.32 7.56
N ALA A 145 4.05 -7.38 6.99
CA ALA A 145 4.46 -8.59 7.70
C ALA A 145 5.28 -8.34 8.96
N ASP A 146 6.20 -7.38 8.90
CA ASP A 146 7.18 -7.11 9.96
C ASP A 146 6.85 -5.87 10.81
N GLN A 147 5.66 -5.25 10.61
CA GLN A 147 5.28 -4.00 11.29
C GLN A 147 4.94 -4.17 12.79
N GLY A 148 4.59 -5.36 13.22
CA GLY A 148 4.16 -5.59 14.59
C GLY A 148 5.32 -5.59 15.60
N LEU A 149 5.16 -4.96 16.76
CA LEU A 149 6.10 -5.09 17.88
C LEU A 149 6.00 -6.48 18.52
N SER A 150 4.81 -7.01 18.70
CA SER A 150 4.58 -8.36 19.20
C SER A 150 4.79 -9.41 18.09
N ALA A 151 5.07 -10.66 18.47
CA ALA A 151 5.06 -11.78 17.57
C ALA A 151 3.61 -12.16 17.20
N ASP A 152 3.43 -12.80 16.04
CA ASP A 152 2.16 -13.36 15.59
C ASP A 152 0.99 -12.38 15.59
N MET A 153 1.27 -11.12 15.19
CA MET A 153 0.27 -10.05 15.18
C MET A 153 -0.72 -10.13 14.03
N PHE A 154 -0.51 -10.97 13.04
CA PHE A 154 -1.36 -11.01 11.84
C PHE A 154 -2.13 -12.31 11.75
N VAL A 155 -3.35 -12.21 11.26
CA VAL A 155 -4.17 -13.32 10.80
C VAL A 155 -4.85 -12.93 9.50
N SER A 156 -4.88 -13.84 8.51
CA SER A 156 -5.48 -13.58 7.22
C SER A 156 -6.58 -14.58 6.89
N VAL A 157 -7.58 -14.11 6.17
CA VAL A 157 -8.64 -14.95 5.62
C VAL A 157 -8.25 -15.41 4.21
N LYS A 158 -8.31 -16.72 3.98
CA LYS A 158 -8.13 -17.30 2.65
C LYS A 158 -9.24 -16.83 1.73
N PRO A 159 -8.93 -16.22 0.56
CA PRO A 159 -9.94 -15.72 -0.36
C PRO A 159 -10.73 -16.81 -1.05
N LYS A 160 -11.90 -16.46 -1.59
CA LYS A 160 -12.52 -17.20 -2.67
C LYS A 160 -11.82 -16.85 -3.97
N ILE A 161 -11.43 -17.86 -4.75
CA ILE A 161 -10.92 -17.66 -6.12
C ILE A 161 -12.11 -17.77 -7.06
N HIS A 162 -12.43 -16.68 -7.73
CA HIS A 162 -13.43 -16.66 -8.79
C HIS A 162 -12.72 -16.74 -10.14
N GLU A 163 -12.84 -17.90 -10.79
CA GLU A 163 -12.31 -18.07 -12.14
C GLU A 163 -13.19 -17.34 -13.14
N LEU A 164 -12.57 -16.61 -14.03
CA LEU A 164 -13.18 -15.83 -15.10
C LEU A 164 -12.84 -16.49 -16.44
N ASP A 165 -13.45 -15.99 -17.51
CA ASP A 165 -13.08 -16.35 -18.87
C ASP A 165 -11.64 -15.88 -19.20
N ASP A 166 -11.09 -16.31 -20.32
CA ASP A 166 -9.80 -15.86 -20.86
C ASP A 166 -8.60 -16.04 -19.92
N GLN A 167 -8.49 -17.18 -19.24
CA GLN A 167 -7.40 -17.48 -18.31
C GLN A 167 -7.25 -16.45 -17.19
N GLN A 168 -8.32 -15.75 -16.82
CA GLN A 168 -8.33 -14.80 -15.72
C GLN A 168 -8.95 -15.39 -14.46
N PHE A 169 -8.63 -14.75 -13.34
CA PHE A 169 -9.27 -15.00 -12.05
C PHE A 169 -9.30 -13.74 -11.20
N LYS A 170 -10.14 -13.73 -10.17
CA LYS A 170 -10.25 -12.66 -9.19
C LYS A 170 -10.36 -13.22 -7.79
N TYR A 171 -9.73 -12.56 -6.83
CA TYR A 171 -9.97 -12.83 -5.41
C TYR A 171 -11.18 -12.06 -4.90
N GLN A 172 -11.96 -12.73 -4.05
CA GLN A 172 -13.11 -12.17 -3.34
C GLN A 172 -13.00 -12.48 -1.85
N ILE A 173 -13.57 -11.64 -1.01
CA ILE A 173 -13.61 -11.87 0.43
C ILE A 173 -14.51 -13.09 0.71
N ASP A 174 -14.02 -14.04 1.51
CA ASP A 174 -14.84 -15.13 2.06
C ASP A 174 -15.45 -14.65 3.39
N PHE A 175 -16.61 -14.02 3.33
CA PHE A 175 -17.27 -13.45 4.50
C PHE A 175 -17.64 -14.50 5.55
N ASP A 176 -17.95 -15.73 5.16
CA ASP A 176 -18.24 -16.83 6.09
C ASP A 176 -16.99 -17.15 6.94
N LYS A 177 -15.82 -17.24 6.30
CA LYS A 177 -14.56 -17.46 7.01
C LYS A 177 -14.12 -16.23 7.79
N LEU A 178 -14.37 -15.02 7.28
CA LEU A 178 -14.10 -13.79 8.00
C LEU A 178 -14.85 -13.77 9.35
N GLU A 179 -16.15 -14.08 9.35
CA GLU A 179 -16.94 -14.15 10.57
C GLU A 179 -16.49 -15.27 11.52
N GLN A 180 -16.03 -16.40 10.97
CA GLN A 180 -15.45 -17.48 11.78
C GLN A 180 -14.15 -17.02 12.44
N THR A 181 -13.27 -16.34 11.71
CA THR A 181 -12.01 -15.80 12.24
C THR A 181 -12.27 -14.79 13.36
N LEU A 182 -13.26 -13.89 13.19
CA LEU A 182 -13.65 -12.92 14.21
C LEU A 182 -14.19 -13.56 15.51
N LYS A 183 -14.72 -14.78 15.42
CA LYS A 183 -15.17 -15.55 16.61
C LYS A 183 -14.03 -16.31 17.29
N GLN A 184 -12.94 -16.59 16.59
CA GLN A 184 -11.82 -17.42 17.07
C GLN A 184 -10.64 -16.59 17.56
N GLU A 185 -10.46 -15.38 17.03
CA GLU A 185 -9.32 -14.52 17.27
C GLU A 185 -9.77 -13.17 17.87
N ASP A 186 -9.00 -12.65 18.80
CA ASP A 186 -9.20 -11.29 19.33
C ASP A 186 -8.58 -10.29 18.37
N ILE A 187 -9.42 -9.55 17.64
CA ILE A 187 -9.01 -8.63 16.59
C ILE A 187 -9.04 -7.19 17.09
N GLY A 188 -7.91 -6.51 16.96
CA GLY A 188 -7.78 -5.10 17.31
C GLY A 188 -8.03 -4.14 16.15
N ILE A 189 -7.77 -4.59 14.91
CA ILE A 189 -7.93 -3.77 13.70
C ILE A 189 -8.04 -4.66 12.46
N ILE A 190 -8.85 -4.25 11.50
CA ILE A 190 -8.94 -4.86 10.17
C ILE A 190 -8.19 -3.97 9.19
N CYS A 191 -7.42 -4.54 8.26
CA CYS A 191 -6.70 -3.80 7.22
C CYS A 191 -6.89 -4.45 5.86
N ILE A 192 -7.24 -3.63 4.86
CA ILE A 192 -7.37 -4.04 3.46
C ILE A 192 -6.78 -2.98 2.55
N SER A 193 -6.08 -3.39 1.48
CA SER A 193 -5.62 -2.47 0.44
C SER A 193 -6.57 -2.46 -0.77
N ARG A 194 -6.81 -1.25 -1.33
CA ARG A 194 -7.73 -1.04 -2.44
C ARG A 194 -7.24 0.07 -3.38
N PRO A 195 -6.59 -0.25 -4.51
CA PRO A 195 -6.20 -1.56 -5.04
C PRO A 195 -5.14 -2.29 -4.22
N THR A 196 -5.18 -3.62 -4.29
CA THR A 196 -4.24 -4.44 -3.54
C THR A 196 -2.87 -4.51 -4.21
N ASN A 197 -1.81 -4.35 -3.46
CA ASN A 197 -0.49 -4.85 -3.81
C ASN A 197 -0.33 -6.21 -3.12
N PRO A 198 -0.26 -7.35 -3.83
CA PRO A 198 0.43 -7.53 -5.12
C PRO A 198 -0.48 -7.66 -6.35
N THR A 199 -1.78 -7.82 -6.19
CA THR A 199 -2.68 -8.39 -7.23
C THR A 199 -3.30 -7.36 -8.16
N GLY A 200 -3.34 -6.09 -7.75
CA GLY A 200 -4.16 -5.08 -8.40
C GLY A 200 -5.67 -5.26 -8.17
N ASN A 201 -6.06 -6.17 -7.27
CA ASN A 201 -7.47 -6.43 -6.94
C ASN A 201 -8.14 -5.17 -6.37
N VAL A 202 -9.33 -4.88 -6.86
CA VAL A 202 -10.20 -3.85 -6.30
C VAL A 202 -11.44 -4.54 -5.77
N ILE A 203 -11.55 -4.69 -4.44
CA ILE A 203 -12.81 -5.18 -3.86
C ILE A 203 -13.94 -4.23 -4.25
N THR A 204 -15.12 -4.79 -4.51
CA THR A 204 -16.29 -4.02 -4.91
C THR A 204 -16.75 -3.06 -3.82
N ASP A 205 -17.55 -2.05 -4.18
CA ASP A 205 -18.16 -1.15 -3.18
C ASP A 205 -19.06 -1.93 -2.21
N ASP A 206 -19.78 -2.97 -2.69
CA ASP A 206 -20.59 -3.84 -1.86
C ASP A 206 -19.75 -4.66 -0.87
N GLU A 207 -18.62 -5.24 -1.32
CA GLU A 207 -17.69 -5.96 -0.42
C GLU A 207 -17.12 -5.02 0.65
N LEU A 208 -16.73 -3.80 0.26
CA LEU A 208 -16.22 -2.80 1.21
C LEU A 208 -17.30 -2.39 2.22
N ALA A 209 -18.51 -2.13 1.76
CA ALA A 209 -19.64 -1.76 2.64
C ALA A 209 -19.99 -2.90 3.62
N GLN A 210 -20.01 -4.15 3.14
CA GLN A 210 -20.24 -5.31 4.00
C GLN A 210 -19.12 -5.48 5.04
N LEU A 211 -17.86 -5.31 4.64
CA LEU A 211 -16.70 -5.37 5.54
C LEU A 211 -16.77 -4.28 6.62
N ASP A 212 -17.11 -3.05 6.23
CA ASP A 212 -17.26 -1.93 7.16
C ASP A 212 -18.40 -2.17 8.16
N ASN A 213 -19.54 -2.67 7.71
CA ASN A 213 -20.65 -3.04 8.59
C ASN A 213 -20.24 -4.11 9.61
N ILE A 214 -19.47 -5.13 9.18
CA ILE A 214 -18.95 -6.16 10.08
C ILE A 214 -17.97 -5.55 11.09
N ALA A 215 -17.06 -4.68 10.63
CA ALA A 215 -16.10 -4.00 11.48
C ALA A 215 -16.80 -3.14 12.56
N GLN A 216 -17.78 -2.33 12.16
CA GLN A 216 -18.58 -1.50 13.07
C GLN A 216 -19.37 -2.33 14.09
N ALA A 217 -20.01 -3.42 13.64
CA ALA A 217 -20.78 -4.31 14.52
C ALA A 217 -19.92 -4.96 15.62
N ASN A 218 -18.61 -5.11 15.36
CA ASN A 218 -17.64 -5.67 16.30
C ASN A 218 -16.81 -4.58 17.03
N ASN A 219 -17.07 -3.28 16.80
CA ASN A 219 -16.29 -2.15 17.30
C ASN A 219 -14.80 -2.25 16.96
N ILE A 220 -14.48 -2.70 15.75
CA ILE A 220 -13.13 -2.85 15.24
C ILE A 220 -12.88 -1.76 14.19
N PRO A 221 -11.81 -0.94 14.28
CA PRO A 221 -11.45 0.01 13.24
C PRO A 221 -11.10 -0.69 11.93
N LEU A 222 -11.46 -0.08 10.79
CA LEU A 222 -11.14 -0.57 9.45
C LEU A 222 -10.11 0.34 8.78
N ILE A 223 -8.90 -0.16 8.54
CA ILE A 223 -7.93 0.51 7.67
C ILE A 223 -8.25 0.17 6.21
N VAL A 224 -8.35 1.21 5.38
CA VAL A 224 -8.32 1.10 3.93
C VAL A 224 -7.00 1.70 3.44
N ASP A 225 -6.07 0.84 3.03
CA ASP A 225 -4.84 1.27 2.35
C ASP A 225 -5.16 1.65 0.92
N ASN A 226 -5.18 2.95 0.69
CA ASN A 226 -5.55 3.57 -0.57
C ASN A 226 -4.33 4.18 -1.29
N ALA A 227 -3.15 3.58 -1.10
CA ALA A 227 -1.90 4.12 -1.67
C ALA A 227 -1.91 4.21 -3.20
N TYR A 228 -2.72 3.41 -3.89
CA TYR A 228 -2.90 3.41 -5.35
C TYR A 228 -4.23 4.00 -5.79
N GLY A 229 -5.14 4.27 -4.87
CA GLY A 229 -6.53 4.61 -5.15
C GLY A 229 -6.80 6.10 -5.34
N GLN A 230 -8.05 6.45 -5.13
CA GLN A 230 -8.56 7.83 -5.28
C GLN A 230 -8.31 8.66 -4.01
N PRO A 231 -8.25 9.99 -4.12
CA PRO A 231 -8.35 10.83 -5.33
C PRO A 231 -7.06 10.84 -6.14
N PHE A 232 -5.95 10.44 -5.54
CA PHE A 232 -4.64 10.30 -6.17
C PHE A 232 -3.89 9.10 -5.55
N PRO A 233 -3.07 8.38 -6.34
CA PRO A 233 -2.73 8.58 -7.75
C PRO A 233 -3.85 8.19 -8.73
N GLY A 234 -4.95 7.59 -8.27
CA GLY A 234 -6.10 7.23 -9.09
C GLY A 234 -5.88 6.01 -10.00
N ALA A 235 -4.90 5.15 -9.69
CA ALA A 235 -4.58 3.97 -10.50
C ALA A 235 -5.62 2.84 -10.27
N ILE A 236 -6.87 3.13 -10.56
CA ILE A 236 -8.02 2.19 -10.54
C ILE A 236 -8.67 2.22 -11.94
N TYR A 237 -8.86 1.03 -12.53
CA TYR A 237 -9.34 0.84 -13.91
C TYR A 237 -10.74 0.23 -13.97
N THR A 238 -11.36 0.01 -12.85
CA THR A 238 -12.74 -0.47 -12.68
C THR A 238 -13.54 0.56 -11.88
N ASP A 239 -14.85 0.39 -11.81
CA ASP A 239 -15.71 1.24 -10.99
C ASP A 239 -15.43 0.99 -9.52
N ALA A 240 -15.14 2.05 -8.79
CA ALA A 240 -14.91 2.04 -7.37
C ALA A 240 -15.13 3.43 -6.78
N THR A 241 -15.81 3.50 -5.65
CA THR A 241 -16.10 4.73 -4.94
C THR A 241 -15.22 4.85 -3.69
N LEU A 242 -14.60 6.02 -3.51
CA LEU A 242 -13.92 6.33 -2.27
C LEU A 242 -14.93 6.68 -1.19
N SER A 243 -14.93 5.95 -0.09
CA SER A 243 -15.80 6.18 1.06
C SER A 243 -14.98 6.36 2.34
N TRP A 244 -15.53 7.12 3.27
CA TRP A 244 -14.98 7.32 4.61
C TRP A 244 -16.12 7.53 5.62
N ASN A 245 -15.91 7.05 6.85
CA ASN A 245 -16.72 7.31 8.03
C ASN A 245 -15.85 7.23 9.30
N ASP A 246 -16.42 7.51 10.47
CA ASP A 246 -15.67 7.58 11.74
C ASP A 246 -15.01 6.25 12.17
N ASN A 247 -15.43 5.10 11.61
CA ASN A 247 -14.81 3.80 11.85
C ASN A 247 -13.68 3.49 10.86
N THR A 248 -13.60 4.24 9.75
CA THR A 248 -12.63 4.02 8.68
C THR A 248 -11.36 4.84 8.93
N ILE A 249 -10.21 4.20 8.80
CA ILE A 249 -8.88 4.82 8.76
C ILE A 249 -8.40 4.74 7.33
N LEU A 250 -8.46 5.85 6.59
CA LEU A 250 -8.04 5.91 5.20
C LEU A 250 -6.57 6.32 5.13
N CYS A 251 -5.74 5.50 4.50
CA CYS A 251 -4.31 5.76 4.32
C CYS A 251 -3.98 6.07 2.86
N LEU A 252 -3.42 7.25 2.60
CA LEU A 252 -2.96 7.66 1.28
C LEU A 252 -1.44 7.91 1.27
N SER A 253 -0.86 8.00 0.07
CA SER A 253 0.58 8.22 -0.10
C SER A 253 0.89 9.04 -1.33
N LEU A 254 1.87 9.96 -1.22
CA LEU A 254 2.43 10.63 -2.38
C LEU A 254 3.40 9.73 -3.17
N SER A 255 3.80 8.58 -2.62
CA SER A 255 4.79 7.69 -3.27
C SER A 255 4.32 7.24 -4.65
N LYS A 256 3.04 6.86 -4.79
CA LYS A 256 2.51 6.31 -6.05
C LYS A 256 1.99 7.39 -7.01
N LEU A 257 1.88 8.61 -6.52
CA LEU A 257 1.67 9.81 -7.34
C LEU A 257 2.89 10.14 -8.23
N GLY A 258 4.07 9.58 -7.91
CA GLY A 258 5.34 9.86 -8.59
C GLY A 258 6.40 10.48 -7.67
N LEU A 259 6.10 10.58 -6.37
CA LEU A 259 6.95 11.23 -5.37
C LEU A 259 7.39 10.28 -4.25
N PRO A 260 7.99 9.10 -4.55
CA PRO A 260 8.38 8.15 -3.51
C PRO A 260 9.47 8.70 -2.58
N GLY A 261 10.35 9.57 -3.09
CA GLY A 261 11.49 10.13 -2.36
C GLY A 261 11.12 11.13 -1.26
N VAL A 262 9.96 11.80 -1.35
CA VAL A 262 9.55 12.82 -0.36
C VAL A 262 8.99 12.23 0.94
N ARG A 263 8.78 10.92 0.99
CA ARG A 263 8.35 10.18 2.18
C ARG A 263 7.14 10.78 2.88
N THR A 264 6.02 10.95 2.17
CA THR A 264 4.80 11.54 2.72
C THR A 264 3.63 10.55 2.63
N GLY A 265 3.06 10.22 3.78
CA GLY A 265 1.79 9.53 3.95
C GLY A 265 0.75 10.49 4.53
N ILE A 266 -0.52 10.20 4.27
CA ILE A 266 -1.65 10.96 4.77
C ILE A 266 -2.61 9.95 5.40
N VAL A 267 -3.06 10.22 6.62
CA VAL A 267 -4.06 9.40 7.31
C VAL A 267 -5.27 10.25 7.62
N ILE A 268 -6.44 9.74 7.26
CA ILE A 268 -7.75 10.35 7.58
C ILE A 268 -8.48 9.38 8.51
N ALA A 269 -8.82 9.82 9.71
CA ALA A 269 -9.50 9.00 10.71
C ALA A 269 -10.30 9.88 11.68
N ASN A 270 -10.97 9.25 12.64
CA ASN A 270 -11.59 9.98 13.74
C ASN A 270 -10.55 10.71 14.61
N HIS A 271 -10.99 11.73 15.35
CA HIS A 271 -10.13 12.61 16.13
C HIS A 271 -9.24 11.85 17.13
N ALA A 272 -9.79 10.83 17.81
CA ALA A 272 -9.04 10.06 18.81
C ALA A 272 -7.86 9.30 18.19
N THR A 273 -8.06 8.70 17.02
CA THR A 273 -7.00 8.00 16.27
C THR A 273 -5.93 8.98 15.81
N ILE A 274 -6.32 10.13 15.25
CA ILE A 274 -5.37 11.15 14.78
C ILE A 274 -4.57 11.74 15.94
N GLU A 275 -5.20 11.99 17.08
CA GLU A 275 -4.50 12.47 18.29
C GLU A 275 -3.49 11.44 18.79
N ALA A 276 -3.85 10.16 18.85
CA ALA A 276 -2.94 9.08 19.23
C ALA A 276 -1.74 8.98 18.27
N MET A 277 -1.99 9.01 16.96
CA MET A 277 -0.94 9.00 15.93
C MET A 277 -0.01 10.21 16.06
N SER A 278 -0.55 11.39 16.31
CA SER A 278 0.23 12.62 16.50
C SER A 278 1.18 12.50 17.69
N ARG A 279 0.70 11.95 18.82
CA ARG A 279 1.54 11.71 20.01
C ARG A 279 2.66 10.72 19.73
N VAL A 280 2.38 9.62 19.01
CA VAL A 280 3.41 8.65 18.60
C VAL A 280 4.43 9.29 17.66
N SER A 281 3.97 10.09 16.68
CA SER A 281 4.84 10.82 15.75
C SER A 281 5.78 11.76 16.49
N GLY A 282 5.28 12.50 17.50
CA GLY A 282 6.08 13.38 18.34
C GLY A 282 7.21 12.66 19.07
N ILE A 283 7.00 11.40 19.45
CA ILE A 283 8.02 10.59 20.13
C ILE A 283 9.02 9.99 19.12
N LEU A 284 8.54 9.46 17.98
CA LEU A 284 9.37 8.73 17.04
C LEU A 284 10.21 9.64 16.15
N THR A 285 9.63 10.76 15.69
CA THR A 285 10.24 11.60 14.64
C THR A 285 10.17 13.09 14.91
N LEU A 286 9.63 13.53 16.06
CA LEU A 286 9.27 14.91 16.40
C LEU A 286 8.20 15.48 15.48
N ALA A 287 8.42 15.48 14.19
CA ALA A 287 7.48 15.89 13.14
C ALA A 287 7.73 15.09 11.86
N PRO A 288 6.74 14.94 10.98
CA PRO A 288 6.95 14.39 9.64
C PRO A 288 7.70 15.38 8.73
N SER A 289 8.18 14.88 7.58
CA SER A 289 8.85 15.73 6.58
C SER A 289 7.91 16.80 6.01
N SER A 290 8.39 18.04 5.93
CA SER A 290 7.69 19.19 5.34
C SER A 290 7.82 19.26 3.82
N VAL A 291 8.76 18.51 3.21
CA VAL A 291 9.11 18.62 1.78
C VAL A 291 7.95 18.20 0.87
N GLY A 292 7.37 17.03 1.13
CA GLY A 292 6.24 16.55 0.33
C GLY A 292 5.00 17.43 0.46
N PRO A 293 4.56 17.78 1.67
CA PRO A 293 3.49 18.75 1.87
C PRO A 293 3.71 20.07 1.15
N ALA A 294 4.87 20.70 1.30
CA ALA A 294 5.19 21.97 0.60
C ALA A 294 5.08 21.84 -0.90
N LEU A 295 5.60 20.74 -1.47
CA LEU A 295 5.62 20.50 -2.91
C LEU A 295 4.23 20.36 -3.52
N VAL A 296 3.26 19.77 -2.80
CA VAL A 296 1.94 19.46 -3.37
C VAL A 296 0.80 20.33 -2.85
N THR A 297 1.03 21.19 -1.87
CA THR A 297 -0.05 22.01 -1.27
C THR A 297 -0.79 22.86 -2.30
N ARG A 298 -0.07 23.50 -3.23
CA ARG A 298 -0.72 24.30 -4.28
C ARG A 298 -1.52 23.45 -5.24
N LEU A 299 -1.02 22.27 -5.60
CA LEU A 299 -1.73 21.31 -6.46
C LEU A 299 -3.03 20.81 -5.80
N VAL A 300 -3.01 20.61 -4.47
CA VAL A 300 -4.20 20.24 -3.71
C VAL A 300 -5.21 21.38 -3.65
N LYS A 301 -4.77 22.62 -3.32
CA LYS A 301 -5.64 23.80 -3.25
C LYS A 301 -6.31 24.13 -4.58
N SER A 302 -5.58 24.00 -5.68
CA SER A 302 -6.10 24.24 -7.03
C SER A 302 -6.87 23.05 -7.61
N GLN A 303 -6.91 21.92 -6.91
CA GLN A 303 -7.43 20.62 -7.38
C GLN A 303 -6.68 20.03 -8.59
N GLU A 304 -5.55 20.62 -8.98
CA GLU A 304 -4.69 20.13 -10.06
C GLU A 304 -4.16 18.71 -9.81
N ILE A 305 -4.00 18.34 -8.53
CA ILE A 305 -3.60 16.97 -8.15
C ILE A 305 -4.64 15.93 -8.62
N MET A 306 -5.93 16.27 -8.62
CA MET A 306 -7.00 15.38 -9.09
C MET A 306 -7.02 15.29 -10.63
N ARG A 307 -6.79 16.43 -11.33
CA ARG A 307 -6.62 16.43 -12.78
C ARG A 307 -5.42 15.56 -13.17
N LEU A 308 -4.29 15.76 -12.51
CA LEU A 308 -3.08 14.97 -12.73
C LEU A 308 -3.34 13.46 -12.55
N ALA A 309 -4.06 13.08 -11.49
CA ALA A 309 -4.42 11.69 -11.24
C ALA A 309 -5.33 11.11 -12.34
N ASN A 310 -6.40 11.83 -12.72
CA ASN A 310 -7.42 11.32 -13.62
C ASN A 310 -7.02 11.37 -15.10
N ASP A 311 -6.36 12.46 -15.51
CA ASP A 311 -6.11 12.73 -16.93
C ASP A 311 -4.70 12.30 -17.39
N VAL A 312 -3.76 12.11 -16.46
CA VAL A 312 -2.37 11.77 -16.78
C VAL A 312 -1.98 10.40 -16.21
N ILE A 313 -2.07 10.23 -14.90
CA ILE A 313 -1.53 9.04 -14.23
C ILE A 313 -2.38 7.80 -14.50
N LYS A 314 -3.69 7.90 -14.30
CA LYS A 314 -4.62 6.78 -14.54
C LYS A 314 -4.56 6.28 -15.99
N PRO A 315 -4.68 7.12 -17.04
CA PRO A 315 -4.60 6.67 -18.42
C PRO A 315 -3.24 6.05 -18.77
N PHE A 316 -2.14 6.60 -18.23
CA PHE A 316 -0.81 6.05 -18.43
C PHE A 316 -0.71 4.60 -17.93
N TYR A 317 -1.08 4.34 -16.68
CA TYR A 317 -1.01 2.99 -16.13
C TYR A 317 -2.05 2.04 -16.70
N GLN A 318 -3.24 2.53 -17.02
CA GLN A 318 -4.27 1.73 -17.68
C GLN A 318 -3.83 1.25 -19.07
N ASN A 319 -3.16 2.10 -19.84
CA ASN A 319 -2.56 1.71 -21.12
C ASN A 319 -1.47 0.64 -20.94
N LYS A 320 -0.57 0.84 -19.97
CA LYS A 320 0.46 -0.17 -19.65
C LYS A 320 -0.15 -1.49 -19.18
N ALA A 321 -1.23 -1.46 -18.39
CA ALA A 321 -1.96 -2.66 -17.98
C ALA A 321 -2.51 -3.42 -19.19
N THR A 322 -3.08 -2.73 -20.18
CA THR A 322 -3.60 -3.33 -21.40
C THR A 322 -2.47 -4.00 -22.21
N ILE A 323 -1.34 -3.32 -22.36
CA ILE A 323 -0.16 -3.88 -23.04
C ILE A 323 0.38 -5.11 -22.30
N ALA A 324 0.52 -5.02 -20.98
CA ALA A 324 1.01 -6.11 -20.14
C ALA A 324 0.08 -7.35 -20.21
N GLN A 325 -1.24 -7.12 -20.22
CA GLN A 325 -2.23 -8.18 -20.42
C GLN A 325 -2.10 -8.84 -21.78
N GLN A 326 -1.91 -8.07 -22.85
CA GLN A 326 -1.71 -8.63 -24.19
C GLN A 326 -0.43 -9.49 -24.24
N ILE A 327 0.68 -9.02 -23.67
CA ILE A 327 1.93 -9.79 -23.57
C ILE A 327 1.71 -11.10 -22.82
N PHE A 328 0.92 -11.08 -21.73
CA PHE A 328 0.57 -12.31 -21.00
C PHE A 328 -0.11 -13.32 -21.92
N TYR A 329 -1.09 -12.91 -22.72
CA TYR A 329 -1.77 -13.81 -23.67
C TYR A 329 -0.89 -14.29 -24.81
N ASP A 330 -0.01 -13.42 -25.32
CA ASP A 330 0.93 -13.79 -26.39
C ASP A 330 1.94 -14.87 -25.91
N VAL A 331 2.32 -14.83 -24.63
CA VAL A 331 3.30 -15.76 -24.04
C VAL A 331 2.65 -17.00 -23.45
N PHE A 332 1.53 -16.85 -22.74
CA PHE A 332 0.90 -17.91 -21.94
C PHE A 332 -0.46 -18.36 -22.46
N GLY A 333 -0.94 -17.80 -23.57
CA GLY A 333 -2.21 -18.20 -24.17
C GLY A 333 -2.27 -19.69 -24.46
N GLY A 334 -3.33 -20.36 -24.01
CA GLY A 334 -3.52 -21.80 -24.16
C GLY A 334 -2.74 -22.68 -23.18
N THR A 335 -1.99 -22.09 -22.22
CA THR A 335 -1.39 -22.82 -21.09
C THR A 335 -2.33 -22.82 -19.88
N SER A 336 -1.94 -23.46 -18.78
CA SER A 336 -2.68 -23.42 -17.49
C SER A 336 -2.45 -22.13 -16.70
N ALA A 337 -1.51 -21.28 -17.09
CA ALA A 337 -1.22 -20.03 -16.41
C ALA A 337 -2.45 -19.11 -16.36
N LYS A 338 -2.68 -18.46 -15.22
CA LYS A 338 -3.82 -17.55 -15.01
C LYS A 338 -3.35 -16.19 -14.55
N LEU A 339 -3.97 -15.13 -15.08
CA LEU A 339 -3.72 -13.75 -14.71
C LEU A 339 -4.83 -13.26 -13.79
N HIS A 340 -4.47 -12.68 -12.64
CA HIS A 340 -5.45 -11.92 -11.86
C HIS A 340 -5.96 -10.74 -12.69
N LYS A 341 -7.27 -10.51 -12.71
CA LYS A 341 -7.89 -9.40 -13.44
C LYS A 341 -7.21 -8.09 -13.06
N LEU A 342 -6.74 -7.35 -14.04
CA LEU A 342 -6.06 -6.07 -13.84
C LEU A 342 -7.08 -4.96 -13.59
N GLU A 343 -7.35 -4.65 -12.31
CA GLU A 343 -8.36 -3.67 -11.89
C GLU A 343 -7.75 -2.39 -11.35
N GLY A 344 -6.46 -2.41 -10.97
CA GLY A 344 -5.76 -1.26 -10.43
C GLY A 344 -4.29 -1.51 -10.13
N ALA A 345 -3.64 -0.52 -9.51
CA ALA A 345 -2.21 -0.48 -9.26
C ALA A 345 -1.37 -0.61 -10.55
N PHE A 346 -0.19 -1.18 -10.50
CA PHE A 346 0.66 -1.39 -11.68
C PHE A 346 1.45 -2.70 -11.57
N PHE A 347 0.74 -3.76 -11.12
CA PHE A 347 1.28 -5.10 -10.97
C PHE A 347 0.45 -6.12 -11.74
N MET A 348 1.12 -7.12 -12.30
CA MET A 348 0.54 -8.38 -12.72
C MET A 348 0.75 -9.41 -11.63
N TRP A 349 -0.31 -10.12 -11.28
CA TRP A 349 -0.27 -11.28 -10.42
C TRP A 349 -0.61 -12.51 -11.24
N ILE A 350 0.39 -13.38 -11.43
CA ILE A 350 0.28 -14.56 -12.28
C ILE A 350 0.30 -15.81 -11.41
N TRP A 351 -0.65 -16.69 -11.62
CA TRP A 351 -0.75 -17.99 -11.01
C TRP A 351 -0.42 -19.09 -12.02
N PHE A 352 0.50 -19.99 -11.66
CA PHE A 352 0.90 -21.16 -12.42
C PHE A 352 0.45 -22.43 -11.70
N PRO A 353 -0.79 -22.96 -11.93
CA PRO A 353 -1.32 -24.11 -11.22
C PRO A 353 -0.45 -25.37 -11.32
N ASP A 354 0.23 -25.55 -12.44
CA ASP A 354 1.06 -26.72 -12.75
C ASP A 354 2.55 -26.50 -12.48
N LEU A 355 2.93 -25.44 -11.73
CA LEU A 355 4.32 -25.14 -11.43
C LEU A 355 4.94 -26.29 -10.62
N GLN A 356 5.99 -26.94 -11.15
CA GLN A 356 6.65 -28.12 -10.56
C GLN A 356 7.69 -27.76 -9.48
N ILE A 357 8.04 -26.50 -9.40
CA ILE A 357 8.96 -25.92 -8.40
C ILE A 357 8.20 -24.85 -7.63
N THR A 358 8.75 -24.37 -6.54
CA THR A 358 8.14 -23.22 -5.82
C THR A 358 8.39 -21.90 -6.53
N SER A 359 7.55 -20.90 -6.29
CA SER A 359 7.77 -19.54 -6.79
C SER A 359 9.09 -18.93 -6.28
N GLU A 360 9.59 -19.37 -5.13
CA GLU A 360 10.91 -19.00 -4.62
C GLU A 360 12.03 -19.62 -5.49
N GLU A 361 11.97 -20.91 -5.78
CA GLU A 361 12.95 -21.56 -6.65
C GLU A 361 12.90 -20.96 -8.08
N LEU A 362 11.71 -20.64 -8.58
CA LEU A 362 11.55 -19.91 -9.84
C LEU A 362 12.25 -18.55 -9.79
N TYR A 363 12.06 -17.79 -8.71
CA TYR A 363 12.73 -16.51 -8.51
C TYR A 363 14.26 -16.65 -8.52
N GLN A 364 14.81 -17.61 -7.78
CA GLN A 364 16.26 -17.82 -7.75
C GLN A 364 16.83 -18.20 -9.14
N ASN A 365 16.10 -19.02 -9.91
CA ASN A 365 16.47 -19.38 -11.28
C ASN A 365 16.44 -18.18 -12.24
N LEU A 366 15.44 -17.30 -12.11
CA LEU A 366 15.32 -16.07 -12.89
C LEU A 366 16.39 -15.05 -12.49
N LYS A 367 16.62 -14.87 -11.19
CA LYS A 367 17.65 -13.97 -10.65
C LYS A 367 19.04 -14.33 -11.14
N ALA A 368 19.36 -15.62 -11.24
CA ALA A 368 20.62 -16.09 -11.83
C ALA A 368 20.80 -15.71 -13.31
N LYS A 369 19.72 -15.34 -13.99
CA LYS A 369 19.68 -14.82 -15.38
C LYS A 369 19.50 -13.31 -15.47
N GLY A 370 19.59 -12.58 -14.34
CA GLY A 370 19.40 -11.13 -14.29
C GLY A 370 17.94 -10.68 -14.23
N VAL A 371 16.95 -11.58 -14.10
CA VAL A 371 15.52 -11.24 -14.05
C VAL A 371 15.02 -11.30 -12.62
N TYR A 372 14.49 -10.16 -12.14
CA TYR A 372 14.02 -9.99 -10.76
C TYR A 372 12.49 -9.87 -10.75
N ILE A 373 11.82 -10.80 -10.07
CA ILE A 373 10.38 -10.83 -9.80
C ILE A 373 10.15 -10.89 -8.28
N ILE A 374 8.91 -10.95 -7.82
CA ILE A 374 8.63 -11.25 -6.40
C ILE A 374 7.85 -12.56 -6.30
N PRO A 375 8.35 -13.55 -5.55
CA PRO A 375 7.63 -14.80 -5.31
C PRO A 375 6.39 -14.56 -4.43
N GLY A 376 5.33 -15.32 -4.74
CA GLY A 376 3.99 -15.07 -4.21
C GLY A 376 3.84 -15.29 -2.72
N HIS A 377 4.51 -16.29 -2.16
CA HIS A 377 4.35 -16.67 -0.74
C HIS A 377 4.61 -15.53 0.25
N ASN A 378 5.45 -14.55 -0.13
CA ASN A 378 5.75 -13.38 0.70
C ASN A 378 4.56 -12.45 0.98
N PHE A 379 3.45 -12.61 0.26
CA PHE A 379 2.26 -11.76 0.38
C PHE A 379 1.12 -12.41 1.17
N PHE A 380 1.28 -13.67 1.59
CA PHE A 380 0.25 -14.40 2.36
C PHE A 380 0.52 -14.31 3.87
N ILE A 381 0.59 -13.09 4.37
CA ILE A 381 0.93 -12.73 5.74
C ILE A 381 -0.13 -13.30 6.71
N GLY A 382 0.31 -13.93 7.81
CA GLY A 382 -0.61 -14.44 8.83
C GLY A 382 -1.45 -15.66 8.40
N MET A 383 -1.07 -16.30 7.29
CA MET A 383 -1.59 -17.60 6.87
C MET A 383 -0.56 -18.70 7.15
N ASP A 384 -1.07 -19.94 7.35
CA ASP A 384 -0.19 -21.11 7.33
C ASP A 384 0.31 -21.37 5.89
N ASP A 385 1.41 -22.11 5.80
CA ASP A 385 2.09 -22.42 4.54
C ASP A 385 1.50 -23.65 3.82
N SER A 386 0.34 -24.12 4.26
CA SER A 386 -0.29 -25.37 3.77
C SER A 386 -0.98 -25.22 2.41
N TRP A 387 -1.25 -23.99 1.96
CA TRP A 387 -1.95 -23.77 0.70
C TRP A 387 -0.99 -23.66 -0.49
N PRO A 388 -0.95 -24.66 -1.41
CA PRO A 388 0.01 -24.69 -2.52
C PRO A 388 -0.02 -23.44 -3.42
N HIS A 389 -1.17 -22.80 -3.53
CA HIS A 389 -1.37 -21.61 -4.33
C HIS A 389 -0.38 -20.47 -3.99
N GLN A 390 0.02 -20.34 -2.71
CA GLN A 390 1.00 -19.34 -2.26
C GLN A 390 2.33 -19.47 -3.00
N HIS A 391 2.74 -20.71 -3.27
CA HIS A 391 4.01 -21.06 -3.92
C HIS A 391 3.92 -21.16 -5.43
N GLN A 392 2.74 -20.93 -6.01
CA GLN A 392 2.49 -21.00 -7.45
C GLN A 392 2.27 -19.63 -8.07
N CYS A 393 2.32 -18.57 -7.29
CA CYS A 393 2.08 -17.20 -7.75
C CYS A 393 3.34 -16.36 -7.79
N ILE A 394 3.37 -15.38 -8.69
CA ILE A 394 4.41 -14.36 -8.78
C ILE A 394 3.79 -12.98 -8.98
N ARG A 395 4.51 -11.94 -8.53
CA ARG A 395 4.20 -10.54 -8.86
C ARG A 395 5.22 -9.98 -9.85
N ILE A 396 4.71 -9.33 -10.88
CA ILE A 396 5.47 -8.57 -11.88
C ILE A 396 5.00 -7.10 -11.86
N ASN A 397 5.93 -6.16 -11.83
CA ASN A 397 5.66 -4.74 -11.97
C ASN A 397 5.79 -4.33 -13.45
N TYR A 398 4.76 -3.70 -14.01
CA TYR A 398 4.75 -3.17 -15.38
C TYR A 398 4.84 -1.64 -15.44
N ALA A 399 5.13 -0.96 -14.32
CA ALA A 399 5.24 0.50 -14.30
C ALA A 399 6.40 1.04 -15.14
N LYS A 400 7.55 0.33 -15.13
CA LYS A 400 8.74 0.71 -15.90
C LYS A 400 8.67 0.18 -17.33
N ASP A 401 9.47 0.77 -18.23
CA ASP A 401 9.65 0.32 -19.61
C ASP A 401 10.55 -0.91 -19.68
#